data_1224246f40c288f2c30fed3c97b54cc7
#
_entry.id   1224246f40c288f2c30fed3c97b54cc7
#
_cell.length_a   1.000
_cell.length_b   1.000
_cell.length_c   1.000
_cell.angle_alpha   90.00
_cell.angle_beta   90.00
_cell.angle_gamma   90.00
#
_symmetry.space_group_name_H-M   'P 1'
#
loop_
_entity.id
_entity.type
_entity.pdbx_description
1 polymer ?
#
loop_
_entity_poly.entity_id
_entity_poly.type
_entity_poly.pdbx_seq_one_letter_code
_entity_poly.pdbx_strand_id
1 'polypeptide(L)'
;AGEFAGFTLIAAGGGYLEVAILILITNARYLLMSCALSQKLPPDTPMIQRLLLSYDVTDELFGISVAVPGKLNPYYSFGAYTVALPGWAFGTLLGTLMGSILPANIVSALSVGLYGMFLAIIIPPARKNRILAGVVLISMGASFAFTKLPVVHTLSTGTRTILLTILIAGGAAILFPIDEEEDDTKSTESSVLNNNERQASHES
;
A
#
# COMPACT_ATOMS: atom_id res chain seq x y z
N ALA A 1 -2.57 1.02 -10.42
CA ALA A 1 -1.66 0.24 -11.31
C ALA A 1 -2.47 -0.70 -12.22
N GLY A 2 -3.46 -1.44 -11.69
CA GLY A 2 -4.30 -2.34 -12.47
C GLY A 2 -5.12 -1.63 -13.56
N GLU A 3 -5.68 -0.49 -13.26
CA GLU A 3 -6.42 0.33 -14.22
C GLU A 3 -5.53 0.77 -15.38
N PHE A 4 -4.36 1.31 -15.09
CA PHE A 4 -3.41 1.73 -16.13
C PHE A 4 -2.99 0.56 -17.04
N ALA A 5 -2.69 -0.60 -16.45
CA ALA A 5 -2.36 -1.80 -17.19
C ALA A 5 -3.53 -2.29 -18.06
N GLY A 6 -4.75 -2.26 -17.51
CA GLY A 6 -5.98 -2.60 -18.23
C GLY A 6 -6.24 -1.68 -19.42
N PHE A 7 -6.21 -0.37 -19.23
CA PHE A 7 -6.39 0.61 -20.29
C PHE A 7 -5.34 0.48 -21.39
N THR A 8 -4.08 0.24 -21.02
CA THR A 8 -2.99 0.05 -21.99
C THR A 8 -3.24 -1.18 -22.86
N LEU A 9 -3.70 -2.29 -22.25
CA LEU A 9 -3.99 -3.52 -22.98
C LEU A 9 -5.25 -3.38 -23.87
N ILE A 10 -6.30 -2.70 -23.39
CA ILE A 10 -7.49 -2.38 -24.20
C ILE A 10 -7.11 -1.53 -25.40
N ALA A 11 -6.28 -0.50 -25.21
CA ALA A 11 -5.79 0.36 -26.29
C ALA A 11 -4.94 -0.42 -27.32
N ALA A 12 -4.26 -1.48 -26.88
CA ALA A 12 -3.50 -2.38 -27.76
C ALA A 12 -4.38 -3.45 -28.45
N GLY A 13 -5.70 -3.45 -28.25
CA GLY A 13 -6.63 -4.42 -28.83
C GLY A 13 -6.67 -5.77 -28.12
N GLY A 14 -6.24 -5.84 -26.86
CA GLY A 14 -6.27 -7.06 -26.05
C GLY A 14 -7.68 -7.57 -25.79
N GLY A 15 -7.84 -8.90 -25.68
CA GLY A 15 -9.12 -9.54 -25.41
C GLY A 15 -9.61 -9.31 -23.98
N TYR A 16 -10.91 -9.36 -23.75
CA TYR A 16 -11.51 -9.17 -22.41
C TYR A 16 -10.94 -10.10 -21.34
N LEU A 17 -10.65 -11.35 -21.69
CA LEU A 17 -10.07 -12.32 -20.77
C LEU A 17 -8.63 -11.93 -20.38
N GLU A 18 -7.83 -11.48 -21.33
CA GLU A 18 -6.47 -11.01 -21.09
C GLU A 18 -6.45 -9.79 -20.17
N VAL A 19 -7.36 -8.83 -20.41
CA VAL A 19 -7.53 -7.66 -19.54
C VAL A 19 -7.93 -8.07 -18.13
N ALA A 20 -8.90 -8.99 -17.99
CA ALA A 20 -9.35 -9.48 -16.70
C ALA A 20 -8.22 -10.18 -15.91
N ILE A 21 -7.47 -11.07 -16.57
CA ILE A 21 -6.32 -11.75 -15.97
C ILE A 21 -5.23 -10.75 -15.57
N LEU A 22 -4.91 -9.79 -16.44
CA LEU A 22 -3.90 -8.78 -16.15
C LEU A 22 -4.29 -7.92 -14.94
N ILE A 23 -5.55 -7.47 -14.86
CA ILE A 23 -6.05 -6.70 -13.72
C ILE A 23 -6.01 -7.54 -12.45
N LEU A 24 -6.45 -8.80 -12.50
CA LEU A 24 -6.42 -9.71 -11.35
C LEU A 24 -4.99 -9.90 -10.83
N ILE A 25 -4.05 -10.17 -11.73
CA ILE A 25 -2.64 -10.36 -11.39
C ILE A 25 -2.04 -9.08 -10.79
N THR A 26 -2.29 -7.94 -11.41
CA THR A 26 -1.74 -6.65 -10.97
C THR A 26 -2.29 -6.24 -9.60
N ASN A 27 -3.54 -6.60 -9.31
CA ASN A 27 -4.23 -6.28 -8.06
C ASN A 27 -4.10 -7.38 -6.99
N ALA A 28 -3.43 -8.51 -7.27
CA ALA A 28 -3.25 -9.59 -6.30
C ALA A 28 -2.58 -9.12 -4.98
N ARG A 29 -1.77 -8.05 -5.01
CA ARG A 29 -1.18 -7.43 -3.83
C ARG A 29 -2.23 -6.94 -2.82
N TYR A 30 -3.42 -6.51 -3.28
CA TYR A 30 -4.50 -6.07 -2.38
C TYR A 30 -5.02 -7.18 -1.47
N LEU A 31 -4.92 -8.45 -1.90
CA LEU A 31 -5.25 -9.59 -1.05
C LEU A 31 -4.31 -9.66 0.16
N LEU A 32 -3.00 -9.50 -0.07
CA LEU A 32 -2.00 -9.48 1.01
C LEU A 32 -2.21 -8.28 1.95
N MET A 33 -2.49 -7.10 1.38
CA MET A 33 -2.76 -5.89 2.16
C MET A 33 -4.03 -6.04 3.00
N SER A 34 -5.10 -6.62 2.44
CA SER A 34 -6.35 -6.88 3.16
C SER A 34 -6.17 -7.89 4.28
N CYS A 35 -5.39 -8.95 4.06
CA CYS A 35 -5.04 -9.92 5.11
C CYS A 35 -4.28 -9.25 6.25
N ALA A 36 -3.24 -8.47 5.94
CA ALA A 36 -2.46 -7.76 6.94
C ALA A 36 -3.31 -6.73 7.72
N LEU A 37 -4.18 -5.99 7.03
CA LEU A 37 -5.08 -5.03 7.68
C LEU A 37 -6.11 -5.73 8.58
N SER A 38 -6.61 -6.90 8.16
CA SER A 38 -7.55 -7.70 8.96
C SER A 38 -6.97 -8.14 10.29
N GLN A 39 -5.67 -8.47 10.34
CA GLN A 39 -4.97 -8.83 11.59
C GLN A 39 -4.85 -7.63 12.54
N LYS A 40 -4.79 -6.43 12.00
CA LYS A 40 -4.69 -5.20 12.79
C LYS A 40 -6.02 -4.73 13.38
N LEU A 41 -7.15 -5.25 12.91
CA LEU A 41 -8.46 -4.94 13.47
C LEU A 41 -8.70 -5.68 14.78
N PRO A 42 -9.46 -5.08 15.74
CA PRO A 42 -9.91 -5.78 16.93
C PRO A 42 -10.68 -7.08 16.61
N PRO A 43 -10.55 -8.15 17.43
CA PRO A 43 -11.23 -9.43 17.18
C PRO A 43 -12.76 -9.31 17.14
N ASP A 44 -13.31 -8.40 17.93
CA ASP A 44 -14.74 -8.09 18.07
C ASP A 44 -15.31 -7.25 16.94
N THR A 45 -14.48 -6.83 15.96
CA THR A 45 -14.94 -6.03 14.81
C THR A 45 -15.95 -6.83 13.98
N PRO A 46 -17.18 -6.30 13.77
CA PRO A 46 -18.22 -6.97 13.00
C PRO A 46 -17.76 -7.29 11.57
N MET A 47 -18.19 -8.44 11.04
CA MET A 47 -17.82 -8.90 9.70
C MET A 47 -18.17 -7.89 8.61
N ILE A 48 -19.29 -7.18 8.76
CA ILE A 48 -19.69 -6.15 7.80
C ILE A 48 -18.68 -4.99 7.74
N GLN A 49 -18.16 -4.57 8.88
CA GLN A 49 -17.12 -3.52 8.92
C GLN A 49 -15.82 -4.01 8.30
N ARG A 50 -15.44 -5.28 8.54
CA ARG A 50 -14.25 -5.89 7.90
C ARG A 50 -14.38 -5.91 6.38
N LEU A 51 -15.57 -6.28 5.86
CA LEU A 51 -15.85 -6.29 4.43
C LEU A 51 -15.82 -4.88 3.83
N LEU A 52 -16.44 -3.91 4.51
CA LEU A 52 -16.42 -2.51 4.05
C LEU A 52 -15.01 -1.92 4.05
N LEU A 53 -14.20 -2.25 5.05
CA LEU A 53 -12.80 -1.81 5.10
C LEU A 53 -11.95 -2.45 4.00
N SER A 54 -12.19 -3.72 3.68
CA SER A 54 -11.46 -4.43 2.63
C SER A 54 -11.84 -3.99 1.22
N TYR A 55 -13.02 -3.40 1.04
CA TYR A 55 -13.51 -2.95 -0.27
C TYR A 55 -12.69 -1.79 -0.86
N ASP A 56 -12.23 -0.88 -0.02
CA ASP A 56 -11.53 0.34 -0.46
C ASP A 56 -10.07 0.40 0.04
N VAL A 57 -9.40 -0.74 0.11
CA VAL A 57 -7.97 -0.79 0.45
C VAL A 57 -7.14 -0.30 -0.71
N THR A 58 -6.56 0.89 -0.57
CA THR A 58 -5.53 1.42 -1.47
C THR A 58 -4.16 1.42 -0.79
N ASP A 59 -3.09 1.66 -1.55
CA ASP A 59 -1.72 1.71 -1.01
C ASP A 59 -1.59 2.79 0.08
N GLU A 60 -2.23 3.93 -0.13
CA GLU A 60 -2.24 5.08 0.79
C GLU A 60 -3.00 4.77 2.07
N LEU A 61 -4.20 4.24 1.94
CA LEU A 61 -5.07 3.89 3.07
C LEU A 61 -4.47 2.75 3.89
N PHE A 62 -3.86 1.78 3.22
CA PHE A 62 -3.08 0.74 3.88
C PHE A 62 -1.90 1.33 4.64
N GLY A 63 -1.11 2.20 3.99
CA GLY A 63 0.07 2.82 4.59
C GLY A 63 -0.23 3.59 5.88
N ILE A 64 -1.27 4.46 5.87
CA ILE A 64 -1.66 5.20 7.07
C ILE A 64 -2.28 4.30 8.15
N SER A 65 -3.01 3.26 7.76
CA SER A 65 -3.64 2.31 8.70
C SER A 65 -2.61 1.43 9.41
N VAL A 66 -1.60 0.95 8.69
CA VAL A 66 -0.50 0.17 9.28
C VAL A 66 0.39 1.01 10.18
N ALA A 67 0.53 2.30 9.91
CA ALA A 67 1.33 3.22 10.72
C ALA A 67 0.70 3.52 12.11
N VAL A 68 -0.60 3.25 12.31
CA VAL A 68 -1.26 3.41 13.61
C VAL A 68 -0.68 2.38 14.59
N PRO A 69 -0.19 2.77 15.77
CA PRO A 69 0.28 1.83 16.78
C PRO A 69 -0.85 0.94 17.34
N GLY A 70 -0.56 -0.33 17.59
CA GLY A 70 -1.52 -1.28 18.16
C GLY A 70 -2.70 -1.62 17.24
N LYS A 71 -3.84 -1.97 17.82
CA LYS A 71 -5.05 -2.31 17.06
C LYS A 71 -5.67 -1.08 16.41
N LEU A 72 -6.11 -1.25 15.17
CA LEU A 72 -6.71 -0.18 14.37
C LEU A 72 -8.19 -0.01 14.70
N ASN A 73 -8.60 1.20 15.07
CA ASN A 73 -10.01 1.52 15.19
C ASN A 73 -10.65 1.60 13.79
N PRO A 74 -11.71 0.81 13.47
CA PRO A 74 -12.36 0.84 12.16
C PRO A 74 -12.82 2.23 11.71
N TYR A 75 -13.25 3.07 12.65
CA TYR A 75 -13.71 4.44 12.33
C TYR A 75 -12.60 5.37 11.85
N TYR A 76 -11.34 5.09 12.21
CA TYR A 76 -10.20 5.80 11.64
C TYR A 76 -10.12 5.62 10.11
N SER A 77 -10.25 4.37 9.65
CA SER A 77 -10.23 4.06 8.22
C SER A 77 -11.48 4.60 7.52
N PHE A 78 -12.67 4.52 8.13
CA PHE A 78 -13.87 5.14 7.55
C PHE A 78 -13.72 6.66 7.42
N GLY A 79 -13.12 7.34 8.40
CA GLY A 79 -12.81 8.75 8.30
C GLY A 79 -11.85 9.05 7.13
N ALA A 80 -10.84 8.25 6.93
CA ALA A 80 -9.92 8.37 5.80
C ALA A 80 -10.64 8.17 4.44
N TYR A 81 -11.56 7.21 4.34
CA TYR A 81 -12.35 6.94 3.14
C TYR A 81 -13.25 8.13 2.76
N THR A 82 -13.87 8.80 3.74
CA THR A 82 -14.73 9.97 3.46
C THR A 82 -14.00 11.13 2.81
N VAL A 83 -12.68 11.19 2.94
CA VAL A 83 -11.83 12.20 2.29
C VAL A 83 -11.22 11.65 1.00
N ALA A 84 -10.74 10.40 1.02
CA ALA A 84 -10.04 9.79 -0.10
C ALA A 84 -10.95 9.54 -1.31
N LEU A 85 -12.15 8.98 -1.10
CA LEU A 85 -13.09 8.67 -2.19
C LEU A 85 -13.53 9.91 -2.97
N PRO A 86 -14.04 10.99 -2.33
CA PRO A 86 -14.36 12.20 -3.08
C PRO A 86 -13.13 12.83 -3.74
N GLY A 87 -11.99 12.85 -3.06
CA GLY A 87 -10.73 13.35 -3.61
C GLY A 87 -10.32 12.62 -4.88
N TRP A 88 -10.40 11.28 -4.87
CA TRP A 88 -10.11 10.44 -6.03
C TRP A 88 -11.12 10.67 -7.16
N ALA A 89 -12.41 10.73 -6.86
CA ALA A 89 -13.45 10.97 -7.85
C ALA A 89 -13.29 12.36 -8.52
N PHE A 90 -13.08 13.41 -7.73
CA PHE A 90 -12.82 14.75 -8.25
C PHE A 90 -11.51 14.84 -9.03
N GLY A 91 -10.44 14.19 -8.54
CA GLY A 91 -9.16 14.15 -9.23
C GLY A 91 -9.26 13.47 -10.60
N THR A 92 -10.00 12.36 -10.69
CA THR A 92 -10.27 11.65 -11.94
C THR A 92 -11.10 12.52 -12.90
N LEU A 93 -12.14 13.17 -12.40
CA LEU A 93 -12.95 14.09 -13.20
C LEU A 93 -12.12 15.24 -13.75
N LEU A 94 -11.33 15.90 -12.92
CA LEU A 94 -10.45 16.98 -13.34
C LEU A 94 -9.39 16.50 -14.32
N GLY A 95 -8.79 15.33 -14.08
CA GLY A 95 -7.82 14.72 -14.99
C GLY A 95 -8.40 14.44 -16.37
N THR A 96 -9.65 13.95 -16.43
CA THR A 96 -10.35 13.68 -17.71
C THR A 96 -10.69 14.98 -18.46
N LEU A 97 -11.17 15.99 -17.75
CA LEU A 97 -11.53 17.27 -18.36
C LEU A 97 -10.30 18.08 -18.82
N MET A 98 -9.22 18.03 -18.05
CA MET A 98 -8.03 18.84 -18.29
C MET A 98 -6.93 18.09 -19.08
N GLY A 99 -7.02 16.78 -19.21
CA GLY A 99 -5.97 15.96 -19.80
C GLY A 99 -5.60 16.33 -21.25
N SER A 100 -6.54 16.91 -22.00
CA SER A 100 -6.30 17.43 -23.35
C SER A 100 -5.84 18.90 -23.39
N ILE A 101 -5.94 19.62 -22.27
CA ILE A 101 -5.66 21.06 -22.18
C ILE A 101 -4.28 21.30 -21.54
N LEU A 102 -3.87 20.39 -20.64
CA LEU A 102 -2.62 20.53 -19.89
C LEU A 102 -1.39 20.35 -20.80
N PRO A 103 -0.41 21.27 -20.71
CA PRO A 103 0.87 21.09 -21.37
C PRO A 103 1.59 19.81 -20.91
N ALA A 104 2.33 19.16 -21.82
CA ALA A 104 3.02 17.89 -21.56
C ALA A 104 4.01 17.95 -20.40
N ASN A 105 4.64 19.09 -20.14
CA ASN A 105 5.54 19.30 -19.01
C ASN A 105 4.82 19.25 -17.67
N ILE A 106 3.59 19.76 -17.58
CA ILE A 106 2.76 19.69 -16.36
C ILE A 106 2.30 18.24 -16.13
N VAL A 107 1.85 17.55 -17.18
CA VAL A 107 1.47 16.13 -17.09
C VAL A 107 2.66 15.28 -16.62
N SER A 108 3.85 15.53 -17.16
CA SER A 108 5.08 14.86 -16.74
C SER A 108 5.42 15.14 -15.26
N ALA A 109 5.29 16.39 -14.82
CA ALA A 109 5.53 16.76 -13.42
C ALA A 109 4.54 16.08 -12.46
N LEU A 110 3.26 16.01 -12.81
CA LEU A 110 2.23 15.29 -12.03
C LEU A 110 2.54 13.78 -11.95
N SER A 111 3.03 13.18 -13.03
CA SER A 111 3.45 11.78 -13.06
C SER A 111 4.63 11.53 -12.11
N VAL A 112 5.60 12.44 -12.04
CA VAL A 112 6.70 12.37 -11.06
C VAL A 112 6.17 12.50 -9.63
N GLY A 113 5.16 13.34 -9.39
CA GLY A 113 4.49 13.49 -8.11
C GLY A 113 3.92 12.17 -7.57
N LEU A 114 3.38 11.31 -8.44
CA LEU A 114 2.90 9.97 -8.08
C LEU A 114 4.01 9.11 -7.45
N TYR A 115 5.21 9.12 -8.02
CA TYR A 115 6.35 8.39 -7.44
C TYR A 115 6.79 8.99 -6.09
N GLY A 116 6.70 10.31 -5.94
CA GLY A 116 6.94 10.98 -4.67
C GLY A 116 6.00 10.52 -3.56
N MET A 117 4.73 10.29 -3.88
CA MET A 117 3.74 9.74 -2.95
C MET A 117 4.15 8.34 -2.45
N PHE A 118 4.56 7.43 -3.32
CA PHE A 118 5.05 6.11 -2.91
C PHE A 118 6.28 6.21 -1.99
N LEU A 119 7.22 7.09 -2.30
CA LEU A 119 8.38 7.32 -1.44
C LEU A 119 7.97 7.86 -0.06
N ALA A 120 6.97 8.74 0.00
CA ALA A 120 6.45 9.28 1.26
C ALA A 120 5.83 8.20 2.16
N ILE A 121 5.25 7.15 1.58
CA ILE A 121 4.71 6.01 2.33
C ILE A 121 5.82 5.06 2.80
N ILE A 122 6.83 4.82 1.98
CA ILE A 122 7.88 3.82 2.23
C ILE A 122 8.96 4.34 3.19
N ILE A 123 9.36 5.60 3.06
CA ILE A 123 10.50 6.17 3.81
C ILE A 123 10.29 6.19 5.33
N PRO A 124 9.14 6.64 5.89
CA PRO A 124 8.97 6.72 7.34
C PRO A 124 9.09 5.37 8.06
N PRO A 125 8.43 4.28 7.61
CA PRO A 125 8.61 2.96 8.23
C PRO A 125 10.04 2.42 8.04
N ALA A 126 10.64 2.61 6.86
CA ALA A 126 12.02 2.17 6.59
C ALA A 126 13.06 2.87 7.48
N ARG A 127 12.84 4.14 7.86
CA ARG A 127 13.71 4.85 8.82
C ARG A 127 13.64 4.29 10.23
N LYS A 128 12.48 3.76 10.63
CA LYS A 128 12.26 3.20 11.98
C LYS A 128 12.77 1.76 12.10
N ASN A 129 12.75 0.99 11.01
CA ASN A 129 13.11 -0.42 11.00
C ASN A 129 14.20 -0.70 9.95
N ARG A 130 15.41 -1.05 10.42
CA ARG A 130 16.56 -1.36 9.56
C ARG A 130 16.35 -2.59 8.67
N ILE A 131 15.58 -3.57 9.15
CA ILE A 131 15.24 -4.78 8.38
C ILE A 131 14.36 -4.37 7.20
N LEU A 132 13.33 -3.55 7.45
CA LEU A 132 12.46 -3.04 6.41
C LEU A 132 13.22 -2.18 5.39
N ALA A 133 14.15 -1.34 5.83
CA ALA A 133 15.03 -0.58 4.94
C ALA A 133 15.86 -1.50 4.05
N GLY A 134 16.42 -2.59 4.62
CA GLY A 134 17.15 -3.60 3.87
C GLY A 134 16.28 -4.31 2.82
N VAL A 135 15.07 -4.71 3.19
CA VAL A 135 14.10 -5.33 2.28
C VAL A 135 13.74 -4.38 1.13
N VAL A 136 13.52 -3.10 1.41
CA VAL A 136 13.24 -2.08 0.38
C VAL A 136 14.42 -1.94 -0.59
N LEU A 137 15.65 -1.82 -0.10
CA LEU A 137 16.85 -1.70 -0.94
C LEU A 137 17.06 -2.97 -1.80
N ILE A 138 16.91 -4.15 -1.22
CA ILE A 138 16.99 -5.43 -1.94
C ILE A 138 15.91 -5.50 -3.02
N SER A 139 14.68 -5.09 -2.71
CA SER A 139 13.57 -5.06 -3.67
C SER A 139 13.85 -4.13 -4.85
N MET A 140 14.39 -2.94 -4.58
CA MET A 140 14.77 -1.99 -5.63
C MET A 140 15.91 -2.54 -6.51
N GLY A 141 16.95 -3.10 -5.89
CA GLY A 141 18.08 -3.73 -6.60
C GLY A 141 17.65 -4.93 -7.43
N ALA A 142 16.84 -5.81 -6.86
CA ALA A 142 16.29 -6.97 -7.56
C ALA A 142 15.38 -6.54 -8.73
N SER A 143 14.50 -5.58 -8.53
CA SER A 143 13.64 -5.05 -9.60
C SER A 143 14.47 -4.48 -10.76
N PHE A 144 15.53 -3.73 -10.45
CA PHE A 144 16.46 -3.21 -11.46
C PHE A 144 17.20 -4.34 -12.18
N ALA A 145 17.73 -5.33 -11.45
CA ALA A 145 18.42 -6.48 -12.04
C ALA A 145 17.50 -7.28 -12.96
N PHE A 146 16.26 -7.53 -12.52
CA PHE A 146 15.25 -8.22 -13.34
C PHE A 146 14.89 -7.46 -14.61
N THR A 147 14.97 -6.14 -14.62
CA THR A 147 14.74 -5.33 -15.83
C THR A 147 15.85 -5.50 -16.86
N LYS A 148 17.07 -5.84 -16.43
CA LYS A 148 18.24 -6.04 -17.30
C LYS A 148 18.42 -7.48 -17.79
N LEU A 149 17.77 -8.46 -17.15
CA LEU A 149 17.91 -9.87 -17.53
C LEU A 149 17.09 -10.19 -18.78
N PRO A 150 17.72 -10.67 -19.86
CA PRO A 150 17.04 -10.95 -21.14
C PRO A 150 15.96 -12.06 -21.03
N VAL A 151 16.11 -12.98 -20.09
CA VAL A 151 15.16 -14.10 -19.87
C VAL A 151 13.81 -13.61 -19.34
N VAL A 152 13.78 -12.47 -18.66
CA VAL A 152 12.59 -11.94 -17.99
C VAL A 152 11.80 -10.96 -18.87
N HIS A 153 12.32 -10.60 -20.03
CA HIS A 153 11.65 -9.71 -21.00
C HIS A 153 10.32 -10.29 -21.52
N THR A 154 10.17 -11.62 -21.50
CA THR A 154 8.94 -12.29 -21.92
C THR A 154 7.82 -12.21 -20.88
N LEU A 155 8.14 -11.88 -19.62
CA LEU A 155 7.14 -11.74 -18.57
C LEU A 155 6.55 -10.34 -18.55
N SER A 156 5.23 -10.26 -18.37
CA SER A 156 4.55 -8.97 -18.18
C SER A 156 5.08 -8.27 -16.92
N THR A 157 5.00 -6.93 -16.89
CA THR A 157 5.42 -6.13 -15.73
C THR A 157 4.68 -6.55 -14.46
N GLY A 158 3.39 -6.90 -14.56
CA GLY A 158 2.59 -7.39 -13.44
C GLY A 158 3.11 -8.72 -12.88
N THR A 159 3.38 -9.69 -13.75
CA THR A 159 3.92 -11.00 -13.34
C THR A 159 5.28 -10.87 -12.64
N ARG A 160 6.16 -10.00 -13.15
CA ARG A 160 7.45 -9.70 -12.51
C ARG A 160 7.27 -9.13 -11.11
N THR A 161 6.38 -8.17 -10.96
CA THR A 161 6.10 -7.55 -9.66
C THR A 161 5.61 -8.57 -8.65
N ILE A 162 4.68 -9.44 -9.04
CA ILE A 162 4.16 -10.50 -8.16
C ILE A 162 5.24 -11.48 -7.74
N LEU A 163 6.03 -11.97 -8.71
CA LEU A 163 7.12 -12.91 -8.41
C LEU A 163 8.13 -12.29 -7.44
N LEU A 164 8.56 -11.05 -7.68
CA LEU A 164 9.46 -10.34 -6.78
C LEU A 164 8.85 -10.13 -5.40
N THR A 165 7.58 -9.76 -5.32
CA THR A 165 6.88 -9.57 -4.05
C THR A 165 6.83 -10.87 -3.25
N ILE A 166 6.43 -11.99 -3.86
CA ILE A 166 6.35 -13.28 -3.18
C ILE A 166 7.75 -13.73 -2.72
N LEU A 167 8.76 -13.61 -3.57
CA LEU A 167 10.11 -14.06 -3.25
C LEU A 167 10.74 -13.21 -2.14
N ILE A 168 10.64 -11.89 -2.23
CA ILE A 168 11.32 -10.98 -1.29
C ILE A 168 10.52 -10.86 0.01
N ALA A 169 9.22 -10.59 -0.07
CA ALA A 169 8.39 -10.46 1.13
C ALA A 169 8.21 -11.81 1.84
N GLY A 170 8.00 -12.91 1.10
CA GLY A 170 7.94 -14.25 1.66
C GLY A 170 9.27 -14.67 2.29
N GLY A 171 10.39 -14.42 1.60
CA GLY A 171 11.71 -14.65 2.15
C GLY A 171 12.01 -13.83 3.41
N ALA A 172 11.64 -12.54 3.41
CA ALA A 172 11.78 -11.68 4.57
C ALA A 172 10.92 -12.15 5.75
N ALA A 173 9.69 -12.56 5.52
CA ALA A 173 8.78 -13.06 6.54
C ALA A 173 9.28 -14.37 7.19
N ILE A 174 9.93 -15.26 6.41
CA ILE A 174 10.51 -16.49 6.94
C ILE A 174 11.80 -16.21 7.71
N LEU A 175 12.64 -15.30 7.24
CA LEU A 175 13.92 -14.98 7.86
C LEU A 175 13.80 -14.08 9.10
N PHE A 176 12.77 -13.25 9.15
CA PHE A 176 12.54 -12.26 10.22
C PHE A 176 11.08 -12.33 10.68
N PRO A 177 10.62 -13.45 11.29
CA PRO A 177 9.28 -13.53 11.85
C PRO A 177 9.13 -12.46 12.93
N ILE A 178 7.99 -11.77 12.94
CA ILE A 178 7.63 -10.80 13.98
C ILE A 178 6.76 -11.57 14.98
N ASP A 179 7.23 -11.69 16.24
CA ASP A 179 6.42 -12.23 17.34
C ASP A 179 5.39 -11.17 17.76
N GLU A 180 4.11 -11.41 17.46
CA GLU A 180 3.00 -10.48 17.73
C GLU A 180 2.86 -10.14 19.22
N GLU A 181 3.24 -11.05 20.12
CA GLU A 181 3.19 -10.84 21.57
C GLU A 181 4.15 -9.73 22.06
N GLU A 182 5.29 -9.57 21.40
CA GLU A 182 6.29 -8.56 21.80
C GLU A 182 5.90 -7.15 21.35
N ASP A 183 5.19 -7.03 20.24
CA ASP A 183 4.76 -5.74 19.68
C ASP A 183 3.50 -5.21 20.40
N ASP A 184 2.58 -6.09 20.79
CA ASP A 184 1.40 -5.75 21.60
C ASP A 184 1.82 -5.35 23.04
N THR A 185 2.85 -5.97 23.62
CA THR A 185 3.38 -5.61 24.94
C THR A 185 4.06 -4.25 24.91
N LYS A 186 4.91 -3.97 23.94
CA LYS A 186 5.59 -2.66 23.76
C LYS A 186 4.62 -1.52 23.45
N SER A 187 3.58 -1.78 22.67
CA SER A 187 2.56 -0.78 22.36
C SER A 187 1.66 -0.47 23.54
N THR A 188 1.37 -1.46 24.40
CA THR A 188 0.60 -1.28 25.64
C THR A 188 1.43 -0.53 26.68
N GLU A 189 2.69 -0.86 26.83
CA GLU A 189 3.61 -0.20 27.77
C GLU A 189 3.83 1.28 27.39
N SER A 190 4.04 1.58 26.12
CA SER A 190 4.19 2.96 25.64
C SER A 190 2.90 3.78 25.78
N SER A 191 1.73 3.18 25.63
CA SER A 191 0.44 3.86 25.83
C SER A 191 0.16 4.15 27.31
N VAL A 192 0.54 3.26 28.22
CA VAL A 192 0.42 3.46 29.66
C VAL A 192 1.37 4.56 30.14
N LEU A 193 2.63 4.57 29.68
CA LEU A 193 3.59 5.63 30.01
C LEU A 193 3.10 7.01 29.54
N ASN A 194 2.61 7.11 28.32
CA ASN A 194 2.10 8.37 27.76
C ASN A 194 0.83 8.87 28.47
N ASN A 195 -0.03 7.96 28.95
CA ASN A 195 -1.18 8.34 29.77
C ASN A 195 -0.79 8.83 31.16
N ASN A 196 0.20 8.21 31.79
CA ASN A 196 0.72 8.63 33.08
C ASN A 196 1.40 10.00 33.01
N GLU A 197 2.17 10.29 31.96
CA GLU A 197 2.78 11.61 31.73
C GLU A 197 1.72 12.70 31.49
N ARG A 198 0.64 12.39 30.79
CA ARG A 198 -0.47 13.33 30.58
C ARG A 198 -1.23 13.63 31.87
N GLN A 199 -1.44 12.63 32.74
CA GLN A 199 -2.08 12.83 34.04
C GLN A 199 -1.20 13.68 34.96
N ALA A 200 0.10 13.41 35.02
CA ALA A 200 1.04 14.20 35.82
C ALA A 200 1.14 15.67 35.36
N SER A 201 0.97 15.94 34.07
CA SER A 201 0.98 17.29 33.50
C SER A 201 -0.33 18.08 33.75
N HIS A 202 -1.42 17.41 34.12
CA HIS A 202 -2.70 18.04 34.46
C HIS A 202 -2.84 18.30 35.97
N GLU A 203 -2.01 17.70 36.81
CA GLU A 203 -2.01 17.88 38.27
C GLU A 203 -0.98 18.92 38.76
N SER A 204 -0.15 19.44 37.86
CA SER A 204 0.83 20.51 38.13
C SER A 204 0.32 21.87 37.63
#